data_551fd677b664d73b97df34d203874a98
#
_entry.id   551fd677b664d73b97df34d203874a98
#
_cell.length_a   1.000
_cell.length_b   1.000
_cell.length_c   1.000
_cell.angle_alpha   90.00
_cell.angle_beta   90.00
_cell.angle_gamma   90.00
#
_symmetry.space_group_name_H-M   'P 1'
#
loop_
_entity.id
_entity.type
_entity.pdbx_description
1 polymer ?
#
loop_
_entity_poly.entity_id
_entity_poly.type
_entity_poly.pdbx_seq_one_letter_code
_entity_poly.pdbx_strand_id
1 'polypeptide(L)'
;RREILAGLADGSIDLCIGTHALLTEDVQYARLGLVITDEQHRFGVGQRAALSKKAASPHMLVLSATPIPRTLALIIYGDLDVSVIDELPPGRQRVDTFAVNESYRQRLNGFIRRQVAQGHQVFIVCPLIAEDDQLPDERKAVAAYADKLRREVFPDLRIAVLHGRMKAREKEAVMAAFAAGESDILVSTTVVEVGVDVPNANLMVVENAERFGLSQLHQLRGRVGRGSAKSWCILLSDSENEDTRRRLRVLTETNDGFKISEEDLKLRGPGDFFGQRQHGLPTLKAADLSCDMRLLDEAQTAACALLAQDPTLADPAHGALRRRIDRLFAVNEGGLN
;
A
#
# COMPACT_ATOMS: atom_id res chain seq x y z
N ARG A 1 -5.87 1.18 29.88
CA ARG A 1 -6.80 0.41 29.03
C ARG A 1 -8.21 0.36 29.64
N ARG A 2 -8.37 -0.03 30.94
CA ARG A 2 -9.71 -0.16 31.57
C ARG A 2 -10.46 1.16 31.56
N GLU A 3 -9.83 2.27 31.87
CA GLU A 3 -10.44 3.61 31.85
C GLU A 3 -10.91 4.01 30.46
N ILE A 4 -10.10 3.73 29.42
CA ILE A 4 -10.48 4.01 28.03
C ILE A 4 -11.69 3.18 27.62
N LEU A 5 -11.72 1.88 27.98
CA LEU A 5 -12.86 1.01 27.67
C LEU A 5 -14.14 1.49 28.36
N ALA A 6 -14.04 1.91 29.63
CA ALA A 6 -15.18 2.47 30.38
C ALA A 6 -15.68 3.77 29.74
N GLY A 7 -14.77 4.70 29.38
CA GLY A 7 -15.12 5.97 28.77
C GLY A 7 -15.70 5.85 27.35
N LEU A 8 -15.33 4.81 26.59
CA LEU A 8 -15.98 4.51 25.31
C LEU A 8 -17.40 3.94 25.51
N ALA A 9 -17.58 3.11 26.53
CA ALA A 9 -18.87 2.49 26.85
C ALA A 9 -19.88 3.46 27.46
N ASP A 10 -19.45 4.42 28.28
CA ASP A 10 -20.29 5.43 28.89
C ASP A 10 -20.45 6.71 28.03
N GLY A 11 -19.64 6.87 26.97
CA GLY A 11 -19.71 7.99 26.06
C GLY A 11 -19.01 9.25 26.56
N SER A 12 -18.13 9.16 27.54
CA SER A 12 -17.30 10.27 28.02
C SER A 12 -16.08 10.53 27.10
N ILE A 13 -15.77 9.59 26.19
CA ILE A 13 -14.73 9.74 25.15
C ILE A 13 -15.41 9.94 23.80
N ASP A 14 -15.17 11.10 23.18
CA ASP A 14 -15.71 11.46 21.88
C ASP A 14 -14.87 10.94 20.71
N LEU A 15 -13.54 10.87 20.86
CA LEU A 15 -12.61 10.43 19.82
C LEU A 15 -11.60 9.42 20.39
N CYS A 16 -11.51 8.27 19.75
CA CYS A 16 -10.50 7.26 20.09
C CYS A 16 -9.67 6.88 18.88
N ILE A 17 -8.34 6.97 19.01
CA ILE A 17 -7.39 6.57 17.99
C ILE A 17 -6.62 5.35 18.47
N GLY A 18 -6.53 4.33 17.63
CA GLY A 18 -5.83 3.10 17.99
C GLY A 18 -5.64 2.16 16.79
N THR A 19 -5.17 0.97 17.11
CA THR A 19 -4.93 -0.10 16.13
C THR A 19 -6.13 -1.05 16.08
N HIS A 20 -5.96 -2.22 15.46
CA HIS A 20 -6.93 -3.32 15.44
C HIS A 20 -7.51 -3.69 16.82
N ALA A 21 -6.85 -3.28 17.91
CA ALA A 21 -7.35 -3.49 19.26
C ALA A 21 -8.71 -2.80 19.51
N LEU A 22 -9.08 -1.79 18.71
CA LEU A 22 -10.40 -1.14 18.78
C LEU A 22 -11.52 -2.01 18.18
N LEU A 23 -11.16 -3.05 17.41
CA LEU A 23 -12.11 -3.95 16.75
C LEU A 23 -12.49 -5.16 17.62
N THR A 24 -11.76 -5.42 18.70
CA THR A 24 -12.01 -6.58 19.57
C THR A 24 -13.37 -6.50 20.25
N GLU A 25 -13.97 -7.65 20.54
CA GLU A 25 -15.32 -7.74 21.12
C GLU A 25 -15.45 -7.01 22.45
N ASP A 26 -14.36 -6.90 23.20
CA ASP A 26 -14.31 -6.21 24.52
C ASP A 26 -14.57 -4.69 24.42
N VAL A 27 -14.41 -4.10 23.23
CA VAL A 27 -14.61 -2.65 23.03
C VAL A 27 -16.07 -2.38 22.71
N GLN A 28 -16.75 -1.68 23.59
CA GLN A 28 -18.13 -1.23 23.38
C GLN A 28 -18.15 0.29 23.22
N TYR A 29 -19.00 0.78 22.35
CA TYR A 29 -19.17 2.19 22.07
C TYR A 29 -20.58 2.62 22.44
N ALA A 30 -20.72 3.67 23.23
CA ALA A 30 -22.03 4.22 23.58
C ALA A 30 -22.79 4.72 22.36
N ARG A 31 -22.08 5.44 21.45
CA ARG A 31 -22.64 6.03 20.22
C ARG A 31 -21.55 6.14 19.16
N LEU A 32 -21.31 5.07 18.42
CA LEU A 32 -20.35 5.08 17.31
C LEU A 32 -20.98 5.69 16.07
N GLY A 33 -20.62 6.93 15.75
CA GLY A 33 -21.14 7.67 14.58
C GLY A 33 -20.25 7.60 13.35
N LEU A 34 -18.92 7.63 13.55
CA LEU A 34 -17.96 7.63 12.43
C LEU A 34 -16.81 6.68 12.72
N VAL A 35 -16.44 5.89 11.71
CA VAL A 35 -15.25 5.04 11.71
C VAL A 35 -14.33 5.48 10.58
N ILE A 36 -13.08 5.78 10.91
CA ILE A 36 -12.04 6.08 9.93
C ILE A 36 -11.01 4.96 9.96
N THR A 37 -10.79 4.31 8.83
CA THR A 37 -9.76 3.27 8.68
C THR A 37 -8.70 3.72 7.69
N ASP A 38 -7.44 3.69 8.12
CA ASP A 38 -6.29 3.97 7.25
C ASP A 38 -5.62 2.65 6.84
N GLU A 39 -4.99 2.65 5.66
CA GLU A 39 -4.29 1.49 5.07
C GLU A 39 -5.17 0.22 5.00
N GLN A 40 -6.30 0.35 4.34
CA GLN A 40 -7.35 -0.67 4.31
C GLN A 40 -6.90 -2.06 3.81
N HIS A 41 -5.84 -2.17 3.02
CA HIS A 41 -5.34 -3.47 2.56
C HIS A 41 -5.00 -4.43 3.72
N ARG A 42 -4.81 -3.89 4.94
CA ARG A 42 -4.60 -4.63 6.18
C ARG A 42 -5.91 -5.06 6.87
N PHE A 43 -7.08 -4.56 6.40
CA PHE A 43 -8.38 -4.87 6.96
C PHE A 43 -9.15 -5.88 6.09
N GLY A 44 -9.37 -7.09 6.61
CA GLY A 44 -10.19 -8.10 5.94
C GLY A 44 -11.69 -7.77 5.92
N VAL A 45 -12.45 -8.40 5.02
CA VAL A 45 -13.92 -8.27 4.92
C VAL A 45 -14.60 -8.60 6.25
N GLY A 46 -14.09 -9.59 7.00
CA GLY A 46 -14.60 -9.98 8.32
C GLY A 46 -14.48 -8.89 9.40
N GLN A 47 -13.46 -8.03 9.30
CA GLN A 47 -13.26 -6.93 10.26
C GLN A 47 -14.24 -5.77 10.00
N ARG A 48 -14.61 -5.51 8.74
CA ARG A 48 -15.69 -4.56 8.40
C ARG A 48 -17.04 -5.04 8.94
N ALA A 49 -17.36 -6.31 8.74
CA ALA A 49 -18.56 -6.91 9.31
C ALA A 49 -18.60 -6.88 10.85
N ALA A 50 -17.44 -6.96 11.51
CA ALA A 50 -17.34 -6.81 12.97
C ALA A 50 -17.64 -5.38 13.43
N LEU A 51 -17.21 -4.35 12.66
CA LEU A 51 -17.53 -2.95 12.96
C LEU A 51 -19.01 -2.64 12.77
N SER A 52 -19.61 -3.15 11.68
CA SER A 52 -21.05 -2.98 11.42
C SER A 52 -21.93 -3.61 12.50
N LYS A 53 -21.43 -4.63 13.23
CA LYS A 53 -22.13 -5.25 14.36
C LYS A 53 -22.05 -4.41 15.65
N LYS A 54 -21.13 -3.46 15.76
CA LYS A 54 -20.89 -2.64 16.96
C LYS A 54 -21.77 -1.40 17.05
N ALA A 55 -22.43 -1.01 15.97
CA ALA A 55 -23.36 0.12 15.94
C ALA A 55 -24.39 -0.06 14.82
N ALA A 56 -25.56 0.58 14.99
CA ALA A 56 -26.58 0.64 13.97
C ALA A 56 -26.17 1.65 12.88
N SER A 57 -25.43 1.20 11.86
CA SER A 57 -25.00 1.97 10.68
C SER A 57 -24.08 3.18 10.97
N PRO A 58 -22.86 2.99 11.46
CA PRO A 58 -21.89 4.08 11.54
C PRO A 58 -21.46 4.52 10.15
N HIS A 59 -21.20 5.82 9.97
CA HIS A 59 -20.53 6.30 8.77
C HIS A 59 -19.11 5.70 8.67
N MET A 60 -18.69 5.31 7.48
CA MET A 60 -17.37 4.71 7.27
C MET A 60 -16.56 5.54 6.27
N LEU A 61 -15.40 6.00 6.68
CA LEU A 61 -14.39 6.59 5.82
C LEU A 61 -13.18 5.66 5.73
N VAL A 62 -12.88 5.26 4.52
CA VAL A 62 -11.80 4.32 4.24
C VAL A 62 -10.70 5.03 3.47
N LEU A 63 -9.49 5.05 4.01
CA LEU A 63 -8.33 5.66 3.38
C LEU A 63 -7.38 4.56 2.88
N SER A 64 -6.81 4.77 1.71
CA SER A 64 -5.77 3.89 1.16
C SER A 64 -4.68 4.71 0.51
N ALA A 65 -3.43 4.46 0.90
CA ALA A 65 -2.27 5.04 0.24
C ALA A 65 -1.83 4.24 -1.00
N THR A 66 -2.35 3.01 -1.18
CA THR A 66 -2.18 2.28 -2.43
C THR A 66 -3.18 2.82 -3.43
N PRO A 67 -2.73 3.44 -4.51
CA PRO A 67 -3.65 3.83 -5.57
C PRO A 67 -4.26 2.55 -6.15
N ILE A 68 -5.58 2.46 -6.04
CA ILE A 68 -6.36 1.40 -6.66
C ILE A 68 -6.98 2.02 -7.90
N PRO A 69 -6.86 1.41 -9.07
CA PRO A 69 -7.57 1.90 -10.25
C PRO A 69 -9.04 2.17 -9.91
N ARG A 70 -9.55 3.32 -10.32
CA ARG A 70 -10.89 3.80 -9.93
C ARG A 70 -11.97 2.77 -10.15
N THR A 71 -11.88 2.05 -11.26
CA THR A 71 -12.78 0.97 -11.64
C THR A 71 -12.67 -0.26 -10.76
N LEU A 72 -11.45 -0.61 -10.35
CA LEU A 72 -11.24 -1.71 -9.43
C LEU A 72 -11.78 -1.36 -8.03
N ALA A 73 -11.66 -0.09 -7.63
CA ALA A 73 -12.27 0.42 -6.41
C ALA A 73 -13.80 0.27 -6.44
N LEU A 74 -14.45 0.55 -7.56
CA LEU A 74 -15.89 0.36 -7.75
C LEU A 74 -16.31 -1.12 -7.63
N ILE A 75 -15.49 -2.04 -8.08
CA ILE A 75 -15.79 -3.49 -7.98
C ILE A 75 -15.58 -3.98 -6.54
N ILE A 76 -14.52 -3.54 -5.89
CA ILE A 76 -14.17 -3.99 -4.54
C ILE A 76 -15.05 -3.34 -3.48
N TYR A 77 -15.48 -2.12 -3.72
CA TYR A 77 -16.18 -1.25 -2.78
C TYR A 77 -17.50 -0.74 -3.36
N GLY A 78 -18.20 -1.56 -4.17
CA GLY A 78 -19.38 -1.17 -4.94
C GLY A 78 -20.52 -0.50 -4.16
N ASP A 79 -20.45 -0.54 -2.84
CA ASP A 79 -21.36 0.11 -1.90
C ASP A 79 -20.80 1.42 -1.30
N LEU A 80 -19.61 1.86 -1.72
CA LEU A 80 -18.96 3.07 -1.22
C LEU A 80 -18.79 4.11 -2.32
N ASP A 81 -19.01 5.37 -1.95
CA ASP A 81 -18.63 6.53 -2.78
C ASP A 81 -17.11 6.68 -2.79
N VAL A 82 -16.54 6.90 -3.96
CA VAL A 82 -15.09 7.03 -4.14
C VAL A 82 -14.71 8.49 -4.37
N SER A 83 -13.89 9.02 -3.46
CA SER A 83 -13.24 10.32 -3.61
C SER A 83 -11.76 10.15 -3.90
N VAL A 84 -11.26 10.85 -4.90
CA VAL A 84 -9.87 10.75 -5.36
C VAL A 84 -9.13 12.02 -4.98
N ILE A 85 -7.98 11.88 -4.31
CA ILE A 85 -7.02 12.96 -4.07
C ILE A 85 -5.93 12.82 -5.13
N ASP A 86 -5.92 13.69 -6.13
CA ASP A 86 -5.03 13.67 -7.29
C ASP A 86 -3.96 14.77 -7.27
N GLU A 87 -3.99 15.63 -6.25
CA GLU A 87 -3.02 16.70 -6.04
C GLU A 87 -1.98 16.34 -4.98
N LEU A 88 -0.75 16.77 -5.19
CA LEU A 88 0.30 16.67 -4.18
C LEU A 88 0.13 17.77 -3.12
N PRO A 89 0.44 17.48 -1.84
CA PRO A 89 0.48 18.51 -0.81
C PRO A 89 1.43 19.65 -1.19
N PRO A 90 1.12 20.90 -0.78
CA PRO A 90 1.98 22.05 -1.04
C PRO A 90 3.42 21.80 -0.55
N GLY A 91 4.41 22.14 -1.37
CA GLY A 91 5.85 21.99 -1.04
C GLY A 91 6.42 20.60 -1.29
N ARG A 92 5.61 19.59 -1.61
CA ARG A 92 6.13 18.25 -1.93
C ARG A 92 6.79 18.24 -3.30
N GLN A 93 8.05 17.78 -3.34
CA GLN A 93 8.83 17.67 -4.57
C GLN A 93 8.56 16.35 -5.30
N ARG A 94 8.63 16.39 -6.63
CA ARG A 94 8.66 15.15 -7.42
C ARG A 94 9.96 14.41 -7.15
N VAL A 95 9.88 13.08 -7.10
CA VAL A 95 11.05 12.22 -6.91
C VAL A 95 11.54 11.74 -8.28
N ASP A 96 12.77 12.11 -8.63
CA ASP A 96 13.41 11.62 -9.86
C ASP A 96 13.77 10.14 -9.68
N THR A 97 13.24 9.29 -10.53
CA THR A 97 13.44 7.83 -10.43
C THR A 97 14.30 7.32 -11.58
N PHE A 98 15.30 6.49 -11.25
CA PHE A 98 16.20 5.87 -12.21
C PHE A 98 16.28 4.37 -11.97
N ALA A 99 16.22 3.58 -13.05
CA ALA A 99 16.52 2.17 -13.03
C ALA A 99 17.92 1.94 -13.60
N VAL A 100 18.79 1.33 -12.82
CA VAL A 100 20.22 1.13 -13.17
C VAL A 100 20.64 -0.30 -12.82
N ASN A 101 21.69 -0.78 -13.48
CA ASN A 101 22.30 -2.07 -13.19
C ASN A 101 23.57 -1.91 -12.33
N GLU A 102 24.19 -3.02 -11.95
CA GLU A 102 25.37 -3.05 -11.06
C GLU A 102 26.58 -2.28 -11.64
N SER A 103 26.67 -2.10 -12.95
CA SER A 103 27.77 -1.30 -13.55
C SER A 103 27.77 0.17 -13.09
N TYR A 104 26.65 0.66 -12.59
CA TYR A 104 26.49 2.01 -12.01
C TYR A 104 26.86 2.09 -10.53
N ARG A 105 27.17 0.97 -9.86
CA ARG A 105 27.42 0.90 -8.41
C ARG A 105 28.42 1.95 -7.91
N GLN A 106 29.54 2.08 -8.59
CA GLN A 106 30.56 3.03 -8.17
C GLN A 106 30.08 4.49 -8.24
N ARG A 107 29.31 4.82 -9.29
CA ARG A 107 28.69 6.16 -9.42
C ARG A 107 27.65 6.42 -8.34
N LEU A 108 26.83 5.39 -8.04
CA LEU A 108 25.83 5.44 -6.99
C LEU A 108 26.49 5.66 -5.62
N ASN A 109 27.54 4.93 -5.31
CA ASN A 109 28.27 5.12 -4.04
C ASN A 109 28.83 6.55 -3.91
N GLY A 110 29.39 7.09 -5.01
CA GLY A 110 29.80 8.48 -5.04
C GLY A 110 28.66 9.48 -4.91
N PHE A 111 27.48 9.15 -5.42
CA PHE A 111 26.29 9.97 -5.27
C PHE A 111 25.75 9.96 -3.82
N ILE A 112 25.70 8.79 -3.18
CA ILE A 112 25.34 8.64 -1.77
C ILE A 112 26.25 9.52 -0.90
N ARG A 113 27.59 9.45 -1.07
CA ARG A 113 28.53 10.28 -0.32
C ARG A 113 28.26 11.77 -0.48
N ARG A 114 27.93 12.22 -1.70
CA ARG A 114 27.61 13.63 -1.97
C ARG A 114 26.35 14.07 -1.24
N GLN A 115 25.30 13.22 -1.22
CA GLN A 115 24.06 13.55 -0.51
C GLN A 115 24.30 13.65 1.00
N VAL A 116 25.04 12.70 1.57
CA VAL A 116 25.41 12.74 2.98
C VAL A 116 26.29 13.95 3.32
N ALA A 117 27.26 14.27 2.48
CA ALA A 117 28.11 15.46 2.66
C ALA A 117 27.33 16.78 2.59
N GLN A 118 26.18 16.81 1.93
CA GLN A 118 25.22 17.92 1.92
C GLN A 118 24.30 17.94 3.14
N GLY A 119 24.46 17.00 4.06
CA GLY A 119 23.65 16.88 5.28
C GLY A 119 22.36 16.08 5.11
N HIS A 120 22.16 15.42 3.96
CA HIS A 120 20.97 14.58 3.70
C HIS A 120 21.16 13.15 4.16
N GLN A 121 20.05 12.46 4.34
CA GLN A 121 20.00 11.05 4.73
C GLN A 121 19.55 10.15 3.59
N VAL A 122 19.93 8.86 3.68
CA VAL A 122 19.72 7.88 2.62
C VAL A 122 19.04 6.63 3.16
N PHE A 123 18.00 6.17 2.46
CA PHE A 123 17.44 4.84 2.65
C PHE A 123 18.08 3.87 1.65
N ILE A 124 18.49 2.70 2.12
CA ILE A 124 18.85 1.56 1.28
C ILE A 124 17.94 0.39 1.66
N VAL A 125 17.11 -0.06 0.72
CA VAL A 125 16.14 -1.12 0.93
C VAL A 125 16.59 -2.37 0.21
N CYS A 126 16.69 -3.47 0.96
CA CYS A 126 17.02 -4.80 0.43
C CYS A 126 15.77 -5.67 0.40
N PRO A 127 15.58 -6.54 -0.62
CA PRO A 127 14.48 -7.47 -0.63
C PRO A 127 14.60 -8.49 0.50
N LEU A 128 13.46 -9.01 0.96
CA LEU A 128 13.41 -10.19 1.80
C LEU A 128 13.96 -11.38 1.00
N ILE A 129 15.02 -11.99 1.47
CA ILE A 129 15.53 -13.23 0.89
C ILE A 129 14.75 -14.37 1.55
N ALA A 130 13.60 -14.70 0.97
CA ALA A 130 12.81 -15.86 1.34
C ALA A 130 12.70 -16.78 0.13
N GLU A 131 13.72 -17.62 -0.08
CA GLU A 131 13.60 -18.79 -0.98
C GLU A 131 14.73 -19.78 -0.65
N ASP A 132 14.68 -20.40 0.47
CA ASP A 132 15.19 -21.73 0.80
C ASP A 132 15.34 -21.85 2.33
N ASP A 133 14.87 -22.92 2.92
CA ASP A 133 15.12 -23.25 4.34
C ASP A 133 16.63 -23.43 4.67
N GLN A 134 17.51 -23.27 3.68
CA GLN A 134 18.95 -23.34 3.80
C GLN A 134 19.68 -22.00 3.69
N LEU A 135 18.98 -20.88 3.43
CA LEU A 135 19.59 -19.55 3.30
C LEU A 135 19.69 -18.82 4.65
N PRO A 136 20.71 -17.94 4.82
CA PRO A 136 20.93 -17.25 6.07
C PRO A 136 19.69 -16.41 6.44
N ASP A 137 19.34 -16.48 7.73
CA ASP A 137 18.32 -15.69 8.39
C ASP A 137 18.34 -14.24 7.84
N GLU A 138 17.19 -13.71 7.45
CA GLU A 138 16.98 -12.33 6.94
C GLU A 138 17.81 -11.30 7.72
N ARG A 139 17.87 -11.45 9.05
CA ARG A 139 18.71 -10.62 9.93
C ARG A 139 20.18 -10.68 9.56
N LYS A 140 20.67 -11.89 9.27
CA LYS A 140 22.08 -12.10 8.92
C LYS A 140 22.42 -11.50 7.56
N ALA A 141 21.52 -11.60 6.59
CA ALA A 141 21.70 -11.06 5.25
C ALA A 141 21.77 -9.52 5.25
N VAL A 142 20.80 -8.85 5.88
CA VAL A 142 20.78 -7.37 5.97
C VAL A 142 21.91 -6.86 6.85
N ALA A 143 22.20 -7.52 7.97
CA ALA A 143 23.32 -7.16 8.84
C ALA A 143 24.67 -7.33 8.13
N ALA A 144 24.88 -8.45 7.43
CA ALA A 144 26.09 -8.71 6.67
C ALA A 144 26.29 -7.67 5.54
N TYR A 145 25.19 -7.31 4.86
CA TYR A 145 25.23 -6.27 3.84
C TYR A 145 25.59 -4.91 4.44
N ALA A 146 24.97 -4.53 5.55
CA ALA A 146 25.30 -3.29 6.26
C ALA A 146 26.75 -3.30 6.78
N ASP A 147 27.26 -4.43 7.27
CA ASP A 147 28.65 -4.56 7.69
C ASP A 147 29.63 -4.46 6.54
N LYS A 148 29.29 -5.02 5.37
CA LYS A 148 30.05 -4.82 4.14
C LYS A 148 30.10 -3.34 3.76
N LEU A 149 28.96 -2.65 3.79
CA LEU A 149 28.90 -1.21 3.50
C LEU A 149 29.77 -0.39 4.49
N ARG A 150 29.75 -0.72 5.79
CA ARG A 150 30.55 -0.04 6.82
C ARG A 150 32.06 -0.26 6.64
N ARG A 151 32.48 -1.46 6.26
CA ARG A 151 33.89 -1.79 6.16
C ARG A 151 34.53 -1.41 4.85
N GLU A 152 33.80 -1.64 3.74
CA GLU A 152 34.37 -1.60 2.39
C GLU A 152 33.96 -0.37 1.59
N VAL A 153 32.74 0.14 1.84
CA VAL A 153 32.17 1.19 0.99
C VAL A 153 32.08 2.52 1.67
N PHE A 154 31.56 2.56 2.90
CA PHE A 154 31.29 3.79 3.66
C PHE A 154 31.84 3.71 5.09
N PRO A 155 33.16 3.56 5.28
CA PRO A 155 33.74 3.43 6.63
C PRO A 155 33.63 4.71 7.48
N ASP A 156 33.39 5.82 6.83
CA ASP A 156 33.25 7.16 7.38
C ASP A 156 31.81 7.58 7.69
N LEU A 157 30.80 6.76 7.30
CA LEU A 157 29.40 7.09 7.47
C LEU A 157 28.73 6.23 8.56
N ARG A 158 27.76 6.82 9.23
CA ARG A 158 26.98 6.17 10.27
C ARG A 158 25.81 5.40 9.66
N ILE A 159 25.86 4.07 9.73
CA ILE A 159 24.86 3.21 9.12
C ILE A 159 24.02 2.53 10.20
N ALA A 160 22.72 2.76 10.19
CA ALA A 160 21.73 2.04 10.99
C ALA A 160 21.13 0.87 10.21
N VAL A 161 20.61 -0.12 10.93
CA VAL A 161 19.98 -1.31 10.35
C VAL A 161 18.56 -1.49 10.92
N LEU A 162 17.60 -1.75 10.06
CA LEU A 162 16.21 -2.01 10.43
C LEU A 162 15.69 -3.25 9.70
N HIS A 163 15.12 -4.22 10.43
CA HIS A 163 14.57 -5.44 9.81
C HIS A 163 13.29 -5.94 10.51
N GLY A 164 12.52 -6.78 9.82
CA GLY A 164 11.21 -7.25 10.24
C GLY A 164 11.14 -7.89 11.61
N ARG A 165 12.19 -8.67 11.98
CA ARG A 165 12.25 -9.42 13.23
C ARG A 165 12.65 -8.63 14.47
N MET A 166 12.98 -7.35 14.35
CA MET A 166 13.21 -6.48 15.52
C MET A 166 11.90 -6.28 16.29
N LYS A 167 11.99 -6.16 17.61
CA LYS A 167 10.86 -5.81 18.46
C LYS A 167 10.36 -4.40 18.11
N ALA A 168 9.08 -4.12 18.32
CA ALA A 168 8.49 -2.82 18.00
C ALA A 168 9.27 -1.65 18.61
N ARG A 169 9.62 -1.73 19.87
CA ARG A 169 10.43 -0.70 20.57
C ARG A 169 11.82 -0.47 19.95
N GLU A 170 12.45 -1.55 19.49
CA GLU A 170 13.77 -1.45 18.83
C GLU A 170 13.64 -0.75 17.47
N LYS A 171 12.59 -1.09 16.70
CA LYS A 171 12.29 -0.42 15.43
C LYS A 171 12.01 1.06 15.63
N GLU A 172 11.20 1.39 16.62
CA GLU A 172 10.87 2.78 16.97
C GLU A 172 12.12 3.55 17.36
N ALA A 173 13.00 2.95 18.19
CA ALA A 173 14.24 3.58 18.62
C ALA A 173 15.20 3.85 17.44
N VAL A 174 15.38 2.88 16.53
CA VAL A 174 16.21 3.04 15.33
C VAL A 174 15.66 4.12 14.41
N MET A 175 14.35 4.13 14.19
CA MET A 175 13.70 5.14 13.34
C MET A 175 13.76 6.53 13.96
N ALA A 176 13.58 6.66 15.28
CA ALA A 176 13.70 7.93 15.99
C ALA A 176 15.14 8.48 15.91
N ALA A 177 16.15 7.63 16.12
CA ALA A 177 17.56 7.99 15.98
C ALA A 177 17.90 8.43 14.54
N PHE A 178 17.36 7.72 13.54
CA PHE A 178 17.53 8.09 12.14
C PHE A 178 16.85 9.43 11.84
N ALA A 179 15.62 9.64 12.29
CA ALA A 179 14.92 10.91 12.11
C ALA A 179 15.62 12.09 12.82
N ALA A 180 16.29 11.83 13.94
CA ALA A 180 17.12 12.82 14.66
C ALA A 180 18.48 13.10 13.98
N GLY A 181 18.82 12.41 12.88
CA GLY A 181 20.08 12.61 12.16
C GLY A 181 21.28 11.92 12.81
N GLU A 182 21.06 10.98 13.74
CA GLU A 182 22.13 10.22 14.39
C GLU A 182 22.79 9.20 13.46
N SER A 183 22.12 8.88 12.33
CA SER A 183 22.63 8.01 11.28
C SER A 183 22.45 8.65 9.91
N ASP A 184 23.41 8.42 9.03
CA ASP A 184 23.45 8.98 7.67
C ASP A 184 22.72 8.06 6.67
N ILE A 185 22.85 6.76 6.87
CA ILE A 185 22.25 5.73 6.02
C ILE A 185 21.42 4.79 6.89
N LEU A 186 20.21 4.49 6.48
CA LEU A 186 19.38 3.43 7.03
C LEU A 186 19.27 2.27 6.02
N VAL A 187 19.88 1.12 6.35
CA VAL A 187 19.73 -0.11 5.59
C VAL A 187 18.56 -0.90 6.17
N SER A 188 17.59 -1.23 5.35
CA SER A 188 16.40 -1.94 5.83
C SER A 188 15.90 -3.01 4.87
N THR A 189 15.10 -3.94 5.40
CA THR A 189 14.16 -4.72 4.59
C THR A 189 12.89 -3.91 4.32
N THR A 190 11.85 -4.50 3.73
CA THR A 190 10.56 -3.86 3.39
C THR A 190 9.85 -3.15 4.56
N VAL A 191 10.36 -3.26 5.78
CA VAL A 191 9.78 -2.73 7.03
C VAL A 191 9.79 -1.19 7.13
N VAL A 192 10.36 -0.47 6.18
CA VAL A 192 10.26 1.03 6.09
C VAL A 192 8.81 1.52 5.94
N GLU A 193 7.85 0.63 5.89
CA GLU A 193 6.41 0.93 6.00
C GLU A 193 6.01 1.53 7.37
N VAL A 194 6.89 1.53 8.37
CA VAL A 194 6.65 2.18 9.66
C VAL A 194 6.56 3.70 9.46
N GLY A 195 5.45 4.28 9.84
CA GLY A 195 4.97 5.62 9.53
C GLY A 195 5.77 6.81 10.07
N VAL A 196 7.09 6.67 10.29
CA VAL A 196 7.95 7.78 10.71
C VAL A 196 8.32 8.62 9.49
N ASP A 197 8.02 9.90 9.56
CA ASP A 197 8.43 10.88 8.55
C ASP A 197 9.88 11.32 8.78
N VAL A 198 10.70 11.24 7.73
CA VAL A 198 12.11 11.71 7.74
C VAL A 198 12.30 12.70 6.61
N PRO A 199 11.96 13.99 6.81
CA PRO A 199 12.00 15.01 5.76
C PRO A 199 13.38 15.22 5.16
N ASN A 200 14.44 14.94 5.95
CA ASN A 200 15.83 15.10 5.54
C ASN A 200 16.34 13.94 4.65
N ALA A 201 15.60 12.82 4.57
CA ALA A 201 15.96 11.72 3.67
C ALA A 201 15.52 12.04 2.24
N ASN A 202 16.50 12.27 1.38
CA ASN A 202 16.26 12.67 -0.01
C ASN A 202 16.66 11.60 -1.04
N LEU A 203 17.26 10.51 -0.63
CA LEU A 203 17.66 9.43 -1.52
C LEU A 203 17.13 8.08 -1.03
N MET A 204 16.40 7.41 -1.92
CA MET A 204 15.98 6.02 -1.76
C MET A 204 16.78 5.15 -2.74
N VAL A 205 17.42 4.12 -2.25
CA VAL A 205 18.09 3.10 -3.05
C VAL A 205 17.38 1.78 -2.79
N VAL A 206 16.95 1.11 -3.84
CA VAL A 206 16.31 -0.21 -3.75
C VAL A 206 17.19 -1.24 -4.44
N GLU A 207 17.72 -2.15 -3.67
CA GLU A 207 18.54 -3.27 -4.13
C GLU A 207 17.66 -4.38 -4.71
N ASN A 208 18.10 -5.01 -5.80
CA ASN A 208 17.35 -6.08 -6.48
C ASN A 208 15.89 -5.70 -6.69
N ALA A 209 15.66 -4.54 -7.31
CA ALA A 209 14.34 -3.93 -7.48
C ALA A 209 13.35 -4.84 -8.24
N GLU A 210 13.85 -5.82 -9.01
CA GLU A 210 13.03 -6.84 -9.68
C GLU A 210 12.21 -7.71 -8.72
N ARG A 211 12.63 -7.81 -7.46
CA ARG A 211 11.93 -8.61 -6.44
C ARG A 211 10.76 -7.91 -5.79
N PHE A 212 10.55 -6.64 -6.09
CA PHE A 212 9.46 -5.83 -5.53
C PHE A 212 8.33 -5.66 -6.55
N GLY A 213 7.10 -5.62 -6.05
CA GLY A 213 5.95 -5.21 -6.84
C GLY A 213 5.95 -3.70 -7.13
N LEU A 214 5.27 -3.27 -8.20
CA LEU A 214 5.15 -1.86 -8.56
C LEU A 214 4.57 -1.01 -7.43
N SER A 215 3.51 -1.49 -6.79
CA SER A 215 2.88 -0.80 -5.66
C SER A 215 3.85 -0.64 -4.47
N GLN A 216 4.67 -1.66 -4.17
CA GLN A 216 5.68 -1.57 -3.12
C GLN A 216 6.78 -0.56 -3.45
N LEU A 217 7.29 -0.59 -4.70
CA LEU A 217 8.29 0.38 -5.16
C LEU A 217 7.76 1.81 -5.13
N HIS A 218 6.48 1.99 -5.49
CA HIS A 218 5.81 3.29 -5.38
C HIS A 218 5.73 3.77 -3.94
N GLN A 219 5.36 2.92 -3.00
CA GLN A 219 5.31 3.24 -1.56
C GLN A 219 6.70 3.57 -1.02
N LEU A 220 7.75 2.79 -1.38
CA LEU A 220 9.13 3.08 -1.00
C LEU A 220 9.60 4.42 -1.55
N ARG A 221 9.33 4.71 -2.83
CA ARG A 221 9.61 6.02 -3.43
C ARG A 221 8.94 7.16 -2.66
N GLY A 222 7.71 6.96 -2.20
CA GLY A 222 6.95 7.93 -1.41
C GLY A 222 7.52 8.21 -0.02
N ARG A 223 8.54 7.47 0.44
CA ARG A 223 9.23 7.72 1.71
C ARG A 223 10.26 8.85 1.62
N VAL A 224 10.68 9.22 0.44
CA VAL A 224 11.51 10.40 0.18
C VAL A 224 10.69 11.49 -0.52
N GLY A 225 11.25 12.69 -0.64
CA GLY A 225 10.54 13.83 -1.24
C GLY A 225 9.52 14.49 -0.29
N ARG A 226 9.69 14.32 1.01
CA ARG A 226 8.84 14.93 2.05
C ARG A 226 9.37 16.25 2.56
N GLY A 227 10.63 16.56 2.29
CA GLY A 227 11.26 17.84 2.54
C GLY A 227 11.25 18.76 1.31
N SER A 228 11.90 19.94 1.45
CA SER A 228 12.06 20.90 0.35
C SER A 228 13.21 20.56 -0.61
N ALA A 229 14.08 19.64 -0.23
CA ALA A 229 15.20 19.21 -1.04
C ALA A 229 14.76 18.31 -2.21
N LYS A 230 15.45 18.46 -3.34
CA LYS A 230 15.30 17.55 -4.47
C LYS A 230 15.59 16.12 -4.02
N SER A 231 14.78 15.17 -4.48
CA SER A 231 14.83 13.79 -4.01
C SER A 231 14.91 12.80 -5.17
N TRP A 232 15.54 11.66 -4.90
CA TRP A 232 15.81 10.62 -5.88
C TRP A 232 15.45 9.23 -5.39
N CYS A 233 15.03 8.38 -6.33
CA CYS A 233 14.83 6.96 -6.12
C CYS A 233 15.64 6.18 -7.15
N ILE A 234 16.57 5.36 -6.69
CA ILE A 234 17.43 4.55 -7.55
C ILE A 234 17.03 3.07 -7.38
N LEU A 235 16.60 2.48 -8.47
CA LEU A 235 16.20 1.08 -8.55
C LEU A 235 17.34 0.28 -9.17
N LEU A 236 18.03 -0.56 -8.40
CA LEU A 236 19.08 -1.43 -8.90
C LEU A 236 18.49 -2.77 -9.31
N SER A 237 18.80 -3.18 -10.54
CA SER A 237 18.38 -4.48 -11.07
C SER A 237 19.32 -4.91 -12.20
N ASP A 238 19.81 -6.14 -12.10
CA ASP A 238 20.57 -6.80 -13.17
C ASP A 238 19.70 -7.72 -14.01
N SER A 239 18.38 -7.73 -13.78
CA SER A 239 17.47 -8.58 -14.53
C SER A 239 17.42 -8.19 -16.00
N GLU A 240 17.65 -9.18 -16.87
CA GLU A 240 17.49 -9.04 -18.30
C GLU A 240 16.07 -9.31 -18.79
N ASN A 241 15.18 -9.76 -17.89
CA ASN A 241 13.78 -10.04 -18.19
C ASN A 241 13.07 -8.77 -18.66
N GLU A 242 12.41 -8.85 -19.80
CA GLU A 242 11.78 -7.72 -20.47
C GLU A 242 10.57 -7.19 -19.67
N ASP A 243 9.80 -8.07 -19.04
CA ASP A 243 8.67 -7.69 -18.17
C ASP A 243 9.16 -6.92 -16.94
N THR A 244 10.30 -7.33 -16.37
CA THR A 244 10.94 -6.59 -15.28
C THR A 244 11.38 -5.21 -15.73
N ARG A 245 12.04 -5.11 -16.87
CA ARG A 245 12.48 -3.82 -17.43
C ARG A 245 11.28 -2.91 -17.71
N ARG A 246 10.21 -3.46 -18.30
CA ARG A 246 8.97 -2.72 -18.54
C ARG A 246 8.38 -2.21 -17.24
N ARG A 247 8.29 -3.06 -16.21
CA ARG A 247 7.77 -2.71 -14.88
C ARG A 247 8.57 -1.59 -14.23
N LEU A 248 9.90 -1.68 -14.23
CA LEU A 248 10.75 -0.65 -13.64
C LEU A 248 10.69 0.67 -14.45
N ARG A 249 10.54 0.59 -15.76
CA ARG A 249 10.39 1.76 -16.64
C ARG A 249 9.17 2.60 -16.28
N VAL A 250 8.03 1.97 -15.97
CA VAL A 250 6.81 2.68 -15.52
C VAL A 250 7.12 3.64 -14.37
N LEU A 251 7.92 3.20 -13.39
CA LEU A 251 8.29 4.05 -12.24
C LEU A 251 9.24 5.19 -12.63
N THR A 252 10.03 5.04 -13.69
CA THR A 252 10.92 6.11 -14.18
C THR A 252 10.17 7.17 -14.98
N GLU A 253 9.07 6.79 -15.63
CA GLU A 253 8.31 7.67 -16.52
C GLU A 253 7.23 8.48 -15.79
N THR A 254 6.69 7.96 -14.68
CA THR A 254 5.61 8.64 -13.96
C THR A 254 5.75 8.63 -12.45
N ASN A 255 5.32 9.72 -11.82
CA ASN A 255 5.11 9.81 -10.37
C ASN A 255 3.63 9.59 -9.99
N ASP A 256 2.74 9.49 -10.96
CA ASP A 256 1.31 9.29 -10.77
C ASP A 256 1.02 7.85 -10.31
N GLY A 257 0.56 7.71 -9.08
CA GLY A 257 0.28 6.41 -8.48
C GLY A 257 -0.87 5.66 -9.16
N PHE A 258 -1.86 6.37 -9.71
CA PHE A 258 -2.98 5.74 -10.42
C PHE A 258 -2.50 5.10 -11.72
N LYS A 259 -1.66 5.80 -12.49
CA LYS A 259 -1.05 5.24 -13.71
C LYS A 259 -0.17 4.03 -13.39
N ILE A 260 0.60 4.08 -12.29
CA ILE A 260 1.42 2.94 -11.84
C ILE A 260 0.55 1.75 -11.51
N SER A 261 -0.57 1.98 -10.83
CA SER A 261 -1.50 0.91 -10.45
C SER A 261 -2.23 0.30 -11.66
N GLU A 262 -2.61 1.12 -12.63
CA GLU A 262 -3.17 0.66 -13.91
C GLU A 262 -2.18 -0.23 -14.68
N GLU A 263 -0.92 0.16 -14.74
CA GLU A 263 0.13 -0.64 -15.39
C GLU A 263 0.44 -1.92 -14.58
N ASP A 264 0.41 -1.87 -13.23
CA ASP A 264 0.55 -3.08 -12.40
C ASP A 264 -0.59 -4.08 -12.67
N LEU A 265 -1.82 -3.59 -12.80
CA LEU A 265 -2.98 -4.40 -13.15
C LEU A 265 -2.85 -5.04 -14.55
N LYS A 266 -2.41 -4.27 -15.56
CA LYS A 266 -2.18 -4.79 -16.91
C LYS A 266 -1.08 -5.85 -16.96
N LEU A 267 -0.02 -5.69 -16.17
CA LEU A 267 1.12 -6.62 -16.14
C LEU A 267 0.82 -7.92 -15.41
N ARG A 268 0.05 -7.86 -14.32
CA ARG A 268 -0.30 -9.05 -13.50
C ARG A 268 -1.55 -9.76 -13.99
N GLY A 269 -2.41 -9.03 -14.69
CA GLY A 269 -3.76 -9.48 -15.01
C GLY A 269 -4.72 -9.42 -13.81
N PRO A 270 -6.03 -9.43 -14.06
CA PRO A 270 -7.05 -9.32 -13.01
C PRO A 270 -7.06 -10.53 -12.04
N GLY A 271 -6.65 -11.70 -12.49
CA GLY A 271 -6.65 -12.93 -11.68
C GLY A 271 -5.73 -12.87 -10.46
N ASP A 272 -4.52 -12.38 -10.63
CA ASP A 272 -3.53 -12.29 -9.55
C ASP A 272 -3.81 -11.15 -8.58
N PHE A 273 -4.53 -10.11 -9.01
CA PHE A 273 -4.87 -8.98 -8.17
C PHE A 273 -5.90 -9.34 -7.09
N PHE A 274 -6.80 -10.25 -7.41
CA PHE A 274 -7.83 -10.71 -6.48
C PHE A 274 -7.34 -11.83 -5.55
N GLY A 275 -6.17 -12.44 -5.83
CA GLY A 275 -5.53 -13.48 -5.01
C GLY A 275 -6.48 -14.65 -4.69
N GLN A 276 -6.26 -15.32 -3.56
CA GLN A 276 -7.11 -16.45 -3.08
C GLN A 276 -8.58 -16.05 -2.75
N ARG A 277 -8.99 -14.80 -3.02
CA ARG A 277 -10.37 -14.32 -2.82
C ARG A 277 -11.30 -14.59 -3.99
N GLN A 278 -10.96 -15.52 -4.89
CA GLN A 278 -11.79 -15.90 -6.05
C GLN A 278 -13.20 -16.43 -5.69
N HIS A 279 -13.57 -16.54 -4.43
CA HIS A 279 -14.87 -17.06 -3.97
C HIS A 279 -15.97 -15.99 -3.89
N GLY A 280 -15.91 -14.88 -4.60
CA GLY A 280 -16.95 -13.85 -4.50
C GLY A 280 -17.14 -12.95 -5.72
N LEU A 281 -16.27 -13.00 -6.72
CA LEU A 281 -16.47 -12.19 -7.92
C LEU A 281 -17.16 -13.01 -9.02
N PRO A 282 -18.24 -12.51 -9.61
CA PRO A 282 -18.85 -13.16 -10.76
C PRO A 282 -17.83 -13.16 -11.91
N THR A 283 -17.57 -14.32 -12.49
CA THR A 283 -16.86 -14.44 -13.76
C THR A 283 -17.62 -13.64 -14.81
N LEU A 284 -17.08 -12.50 -15.22
CA LEU A 284 -17.67 -11.71 -16.29
C LEU A 284 -17.48 -12.49 -17.60
N LYS A 285 -18.59 -12.77 -18.29
CA LYS A 285 -18.58 -13.60 -19.52
C LYS A 285 -18.19 -12.81 -20.77
N ALA A 286 -18.35 -11.49 -20.74
CA ALA A 286 -18.27 -10.63 -21.93
C ALA A 286 -17.33 -9.43 -21.76
N ALA A 287 -16.78 -9.18 -20.57
CA ALA A 287 -15.90 -8.06 -20.31
C ALA A 287 -14.63 -8.52 -19.60
N ASP A 288 -13.50 -7.97 -20.02
CA ASP A 288 -12.21 -8.11 -19.34
C ASP A 288 -11.95 -6.87 -18.47
N LEU A 289 -11.93 -7.07 -17.15
CA LEU A 289 -11.71 -6.01 -16.17
C LEU A 289 -10.35 -5.27 -16.32
N SER A 290 -9.43 -5.85 -17.08
CA SER A 290 -8.13 -5.21 -17.37
C SER A 290 -8.18 -4.23 -18.54
N CYS A 291 -9.16 -4.37 -19.44
CA CYS A 291 -9.24 -3.62 -20.69
C CYS A 291 -10.53 -2.79 -20.81
N ASP A 292 -11.64 -3.27 -20.24
CA ASP A 292 -12.99 -2.75 -20.48
C ASP A 292 -13.43 -1.74 -19.41
N MET A 293 -12.52 -0.91 -18.93
CA MET A 293 -12.74 0.09 -17.86
C MET A 293 -13.91 1.03 -18.16
N ARG A 294 -13.99 1.51 -19.42
CA ARG A 294 -15.07 2.41 -19.86
C ARG A 294 -16.43 1.72 -19.81
N LEU A 295 -16.47 0.43 -20.17
CA LEU A 295 -17.71 -0.34 -20.18
C LEU A 295 -18.26 -0.51 -18.75
N LEU A 296 -17.39 -0.64 -17.76
CA LEU A 296 -17.78 -0.75 -16.37
C LEU A 296 -18.39 0.57 -15.84
N ASP A 297 -17.81 1.71 -16.17
CA ASP A 297 -18.31 3.03 -15.81
C ASP A 297 -19.70 3.30 -16.45
N GLU A 298 -19.84 2.94 -17.72
CA GLU A 298 -21.10 3.04 -18.45
C GLU A 298 -22.18 2.10 -17.84
N ALA A 299 -21.80 0.88 -17.47
CA ALA A 299 -22.70 -0.08 -16.84
C ALA A 299 -23.16 0.37 -15.45
N GLN A 300 -22.26 0.94 -14.63
CA GLN A 300 -22.58 1.49 -13.33
C GLN A 300 -23.54 2.68 -13.46
N THR A 301 -23.25 3.61 -14.36
CA THR A 301 -24.11 4.76 -14.63
C THR A 301 -25.51 4.34 -15.04
N ALA A 302 -25.59 3.34 -15.93
CA ALA A 302 -26.89 2.79 -16.38
C ALA A 302 -27.62 2.07 -15.22
N ALA A 303 -26.93 1.31 -14.40
CA ALA A 303 -27.51 0.64 -13.23
C ALA A 303 -28.06 1.65 -12.21
N CYS A 304 -27.28 2.68 -11.87
CA CYS A 304 -27.72 3.75 -10.98
C CYS A 304 -28.96 4.48 -11.51
N ALA A 305 -28.97 4.82 -12.80
CA ALA A 305 -30.11 5.48 -13.44
C ALA A 305 -31.36 4.59 -13.42
N LEU A 306 -31.20 3.29 -13.67
CA LEU A 306 -32.30 2.32 -13.62
C LEU A 306 -32.87 2.18 -12.20
N LEU A 307 -32.00 2.00 -11.19
CA LEU A 307 -32.41 1.86 -9.79
C LEU A 307 -33.01 3.15 -9.22
N ALA A 308 -32.62 4.32 -9.71
CA ALA A 308 -33.26 5.58 -9.35
C ALA A 308 -34.72 5.66 -9.85
N GLN A 309 -35.03 5.02 -10.99
CA GLN A 309 -36.37 4.98 -11.56
C GLN A 309 -37.22 3.81 -11.01
N ASP A 310 -36.61 2.67 -10.83
CA ASP A 310 -37.26 1.44 -10.35
C ASP A 310 -36.39 0.72 -9.30
N PRO A 311 -36.39 1.20 -8.04
CA PRO A 311 -35.51 0.70 -6.99
C PRO A 311 -35.63 -0.81 -6.69
N THR A 312 -36.78 -1.40 -6.98
CA THR A 312 -37.10 -2.82 -6.71
C THR A 312 -37.13 -3.67 -7.96
N LEU A 313 -36.88 -3.08 -9.13
CA LEU A 313 -37.04 -3.74 -10.45
C LEU A 313 -38.42 -4.40 -10.58
N ALA A 314 -39.47 -3.69 -10.17
CA ALA A 314 -40.84 -4.17 -10.17
C ALA A 314 -41.52 -4.01 -11.54
N ASP A 315 -41.01 -3.13 -12.40
CA ASP A 315 -41.53 -2.94 -13.76
C ASP A 315 -41.42 -4.27 -14.55
N PRO A 316 -42.48 -4.69 -15.23
CA PRO A 316 -42.45 -5.87 -16.09
C PRO A 316 -41.31 -5.85 -17.13
N ALA A 317 -40.91 -4.67 -17.63
CA ALA A 317 -39.80 -4.51 -18.56
C ALA A 317 -38.47 -4.95 -17.94
N HIS A 318 -38.29 -4.80 -16.61
CA HIS A 318 -37.10 -5.18 -15.88
C HIS A 318 -37.12 -6.59 -15.30
N GLY A 319 -38.22 -7.36 -15.51
CA GLY A 319 -38.40 -8.67 -14.92
C GLY A 319 -37.36 -9.71 -15.33
N ALA A 320 -36.77 -9.58 -16.51
CA ALA A 320 -35.66 -10.47 -16.94
C ALA A 320 -34.38 -10.17 -16.16
N LEU A 321 -34.07 -8.90 -15.94
CA LEU A 321 -32.92 -8.45 -15.16
C LEU A 321 -33.05 -8.89 -13.68
N ARG A 322 -34.20 -8.66 -13.06
CA ARG A 322 -34.51 -9.09 -11.70
C ARG A 322 -34.28 -10.59 -11.52
N ARG A 323 -34.85 -11.44 -12.37
CA ARG A 323 -34.63 -12.89 -12.31
C ARG A 323 -33.17 -13.29 -12.46
N ARG A 324 -32.39 -12.52 -13.22
CA ARG A 324 -30.95 -12.78 -13.38
C ARG A 324 -30.18 -12.43 -12.11
N ILE A 325 -30.52 -11.33 -11.48
CA ILE A 325 -29.95 -10.87 -10.20
C ILE A 325 -30.28 -11.89 -9.09
N ASP A 326 -31.55 -12.28 -8.95
CA ASP A 326 -31.97 -13.26 -7.95
C ASP A 326 -31.20 -14.59 -8.08
N ARG A 327 -30.93 -15.05 -9.30
CA ARG A 327 -30.12 -16.25 -9.54
C ARG A 327 -28.65 -16.06 -9.13
N LEU A 328 -28.07 -14.89 -9.36
CA LEU A 328 -26.68 -14.60 -8.96
C LEU A 328 -26.52 -14.61 -7.45
N PHE A 329 -27.48 -14.06 -6.73
CA PHE A 329 -27.45 -14.04 -5.26
C PHE A 329 -27.80 -15.41 -4.64
N ALA A 330 -28.76 -16.15 -5.21
CA ALA A 330 -29.12 -17.50 -4.74
C ALA A 330 -27.94 -18.49 -4.83
N VAL A 331 -27.06 -18.36 -5.83
CA VAL A 331 -25.85 -19.19 -5.95
C VAL A 331 -24.82 -18.87 -4.84
N ASN A 332 -24.79 -17.62 -4.36
CA ASN A 332 -23.85 -17.21 -3.30
C ASN A 332 -24.31 -17.61 -1.89
N GLU A 333 -25.61 -17.78 -1.65
CA GLU A 333 -26.12 -18.26 -0.36
C GLU A 333 -25.94 -19.78 -0.17
N GLY A 334 -25.82 -20.55 -1.25
CA GLY A 334 -25.57 -22.00 -1.21
C GLY A 334 -24.12 -22.43 -0.94
N GLY A 335 -23.18 -21.49 -0.87
CA GLY A 335 -21.75 -21.75 -0.64
C GLY A 335 -21.24 -21.53 0.79
N LEU A 336 -22.14 -21.33 1.75
CA LEU A 336 -21.84 -21.14 3.18
C LEU A 336 -22.34 -22.32 4.02
N ASN A 337 -22.01 -23.56 3.63
CA ASN A 337 -22.11 -24.75 4.49
C ASN A 337 -20.75 -25.43 4.61
#